data_e887c6f5f39f07fdf5eabdb39789bb5f
#
_entry.id   e887c6f5f39f07fdf5eabdb39789bb5f
#
_cell.length_a   1.000
_cell.length_b   1.000
_cell.length_c   1.000
_cell.angle_alpha   90.00
_cell.angle_beta   90.00
_cell.angle_gamma   90.00
#
_symmetry.space_group_name_H-M   'P 1'
#
loop_
_entity.id
_entity.type
_entity.pdbx_description
1 polymer ?
#
loop_
_entity_poly.entity_id
_entity_poly.type
_entity_poly.pdbx_seq_one_letter_code
_entity_poly.pdbx_strand_id
1 'polypeptide(L)'
;MSLEEFSYWLIVYNHAIVTALINAVTALSIYFSLRAGIFNLSAVGFMAIGAYTAGILSTRFGLPSVVGITAGIALALVLGAVLVYPVLKLRGHYLAIATLSFAAIVQAMAMNLDSLTNGPSGLLGVPATVRAWHVVIVLAVLLYIACTLQKSRTGRAWDAIRTDVSAARAMGIDVEAYRLKAFLISTAVAALAGGLWAHVNRVVVPFEFGFVQLTMALVNTLLGGISTPFGPVLGALVVTSMPDWLAGFAEYREMIIGALLVVIVVYLPNGLIDPLVLLGRRIGLSRGAAAGGTR
;
A
#
# COMPACT_ATOMS: atom_id res chain seq x y z
N MET A 1 -11.79 31.37 17.32
CA MET A 1 -11.99 29.94 17.07
C MET A 1 -12.78 29.41 18.25
N SER A 2 -14.04 29.02 18.05
CA SER A 2 -14.89 28.48 19.11
C SER A 2 -14.38 27.09 19.53
N LEU A 3 -14.71 26.61 20.73
CA LEU A 3 -14.37 25.25 21.17
C LEU A 3 -14.95 24.19 20.24
N GLU A 4 -16.09 24.45 19.60
CA GLU A 4 -16.72 23.59 18.61
C GLU A 4 -15.92 23.53 17.29
N GLU A 5 -15.42 24.66 16.80
CA GLU A 5 -14.53 24.70 15.62
C GLU A 5 -13.22 23.94 15.88
N PHE A 6 -12.66 24.07 17.08
CA PHE A 6 -11.45 23.36 17.45
C PHE A 6 -11.66 21.85 17.56
N SER A 7 -12.79 21.40 18.13
CA SER A 7 -13.14 19.98 18.20
C SER A 7 -13.43 19.38 16.82
N TYR A 8 -14.11 20.11 15.95
CA TYR A 8 -14.35 19.72 14.57
C TYR A 8 -13.03 19.60 13.78
N TRP A 9 -12.13 20.55 13.96
CA TRP A 9 -10.79 20.55 13.36
C TRP A 9 -10.00 19.30 13.78
N LEU A 10 -9.96 18.98 15.07
CA LEU A 10 -9.29 17.79 15.60
C LEU A 10 -9.87 16.49 15.02
N ILE A 11 -11.17 16.39 14.85
CA ILE A 11 -11.83 15.19 14.29
C ILE A 11 -11.47 15.02 12.82
N VAL A 12 -11.54 16.09 12.02
CA VAL A 12 -11.23 16.07 10.58
C VAL A 12 -9.75 15.71 10.34
N TYR A 13 -8.83 16.36 11.07
CA TYR A 13 -7.40 16.08 10.95
C TYR A 13 -7.05 14.67 11.40
N ASN A 14 -7.68 14.16 12.45
CA ASN A 14 -7.47 12.79 12.90
C ASN A 14 -7.91 11.77 11.82
N HIS A 15 -9.04 12.00 11.15
CA HIS A 15 -9.50 11.13 10.06
C HIS A 15 -8.56 11.18 8.85
N ALA A 16 -8.13 12.37 8.42
CA ALA A 16 -7.20 12.54 7.32
C ALA A 16 -5.84 11.84 7.59
N ILE A 17 -5.30 12.01 8.81
CA ILE A 17 -4.05 11.34 9.21
C ILE A 17 -4.21 9.82 9.19
N VAL A 18 -5.31 9.28 9.73
CA VAL A 18 -5.54 7.83 9.76
C VAL A 18 -5.68 7.27 8.35
N THR A 19 -6.39 7.98 7.47
CA THR A 19 -6.53 7.63 6.04
C THR A 19 -5.16 7.62 5.35
N ALA A 20 -4.33 8.63 5.59
CA ALA A 20 -2.96 8.71 5.06
C ALA A 20 -2.09 7.52 5.54
N LEU A 21 -2.21 7.13 6.81
CA LEU A 21 -1.50 5.98 7.36
C LEU A 21 -1.96 4.65 6.74
N ILE A 22 -3.27 4.47 6.48
CA ILE A 22 -3.78 3.27 5.81
C ILE A 22 -3.33 3.24 4.34
N ASN A 23 -3.36 4.40 3.66
CA ASN A 23 -2.81 4.51 2.31
C ASN A 23 -1.31 4.19 2.28
N ALA A 24 -0.56 4.53 3.33
CA ALA A 24 0.84 4.12 3.48
C ALA A 24 1.00 2.60 3.62
N VAL A 25 0.11 1.93 4.35
CA VAL A 25 0.09 0.45 4.44
C VAL A 25 -0.21 -0.16 3.06
N THR A 26 -1.18 0.40 2.32
CA THR A 26 -1.51 -0.05 0.96
C THR A 26 -0.34 0.16 0.00
N ALA A 27 0.34 1.30 0.08
CA ALA A 27 1.53 1.59 -0.72
C ALA A 27 2.70 0.62 -0.39
N LEU A 28 2.88 0.26 0.89
CA LEU A 28 3.85 -0.77 1.30
C LEU A 28 3.52 -2.14 0.72
N SER A 29 2.24 -2.49 0.51
CA SER A 29 1.90 -3.76 -0.14
C SER A 29 2.44 -3.81 -1.57
N ILE A 30 2.26 -2.72 -2.33
CA ILE A 30 2.77 -2.59 -3.71
C ILE A 30 4.30 -2.57 -3.72
N TYR A 31 4.92 -1.89 -2.75
CA TYR A 31 6.38 -1.87 -2.59
C TYR A 31 7.00 -3.25 -2.55
N PHE A 32 6.45 -4.21 -1.79
CA PHE A 32 6.98 -5.58 -1.71
C PHE A 32 6.98 -6.28 -3.07
N SER A 33 5.93 -6.11 -3.86
CA SER A 33 5.84 -6.67 -5.21
C SER A 33 6.85 -6.03 -6.17
N LEU A 34 6.94 -4.69 -6.16
CA LEU A 34 7.87 -3.96 -7.03
C LEU A 34 9.34 -4.25 -6.71
N ARG A 35 9.68 -4.48 -5.43
CA ARG A 35 11.04 -4.89 -5.02
C ARG A 35 11.46 -6.21 -5.64
N ALA A 36 10.54 -7.15 -5.83
CA ALA A 36 10.80 -8.43 -6.48
C ALA A 36 10.69 -8.38 -8.02
N GLY A 37 10.58 -7.19 -8.60
CA GLY A 37 10.41 -7.03 -10.04
C GLY A 37 9.06 -7.53 -10.56
N ILE A 38 8.01 -7.47 -9.72
CA ILE A 38 6.64 -7.83 -10.07
C ILE A 38 5.79 -6.57 -10.12
N PHE A 39 5.28 -6.22 -11.29
CA PHE A 39 4.31 -5.14 -11.44
C PHE A 39 2.90 -5.67 -11.16
N ASN A 40 2.57 -5.77 -9.85
CA ASN A 40 1.34 -6.36 -9.36
C ASN A 40 0.28 -5.28 -9.09
N LEU A 41 -0.82 -5.33 -9.83
CA LEU A 41 -1.97 -4.42 -9.72
C LEU A 41 -3.13 -5.02 -8.92
N SER A 42 -3.00 -6.23 -8.37
CA SER A 42 -4.07 -6.89 -7.60
C SER A 42 -4.20 -6.39 -6.16
N ALA A 43 -3.31 -5.51 -5.70
CA ALA A 43 -3.25 -5.06 -4.31
C ALA A 43 -4.60 -4.53 -3.81
N VAL A 44 -5.29 -3.69 -4.60
CA VAL A 44 -6.60 -3.12 -4.22
C VAL A 44 -7.70 -4.18 -4.20
N GLY A 45 -7.63 -5.19 -5.08
CA GLY A 45 -8.54 -6.35 -5.00
C GLY A 45 -8.38 -7.13 -3.70
N PHE A 46 -7.15 -7.39 -3.26
CA PHE A 46 -6.89 -8.02 -1.96
C PHE A 46 -7.24 -7.10 -0.78
N MET A 47 -7.09 -5.79 -0.93
CA MET A 47 -7.60 -4.82 0.04
C MET A 47 -9.12 -4.91 0.18
N ALA A 48 -9.87 -5.02 -0.93
CA ALA A 48 -11.30 -5.25 -0.91
C ALA A 48 -11.68 -6.55 -0.18
N ILE A 49 -11.02 -7.67 -0.50
CA ILE A 49 -11.25 -8.96 0.17
C ILE A 49 -11.05 -8.83 1.68
N GLY A 50 -9.96 -8.18 2.11
CA GLY A 50 -9.67 -7.93 3.52
C GLY A 50 -10.76 -7.07 4.20
N ALA A 51 -11.18 -5.98 3.54
CA ALA A 51 -12.19 -5.06 4.04
C ALA A 51 -13.56 -5.71 4.20
N TYR A 52 -14.04 -6.39 3.14
CA TYR A 52 -15.33 -7.08 3.19
C TYR A 52 -15.34 -8.23 4.18
N THR A 53 -14.29 -9.06 4.21
CA THR A 53 -14.23 -10.18 5.16
C THR A 53 -14.23 -9.67 6.61
N ALA A 54 -13.39 -8.69 6.93
CA ALA A 54 -13.34 -8.10 8.26
C ALA A 54 -14.66 -7.41 8.63
N GLY A 55 -15.24 -6.63 7.70
CA GLY A 55 -16.52 -5.96 7.90
C GLY A 55 -17.68 -6.93 8.12
N ILE A 56 -17.84 -7.95 7.28
CA ILE A 56 -18.92 -8.95 7.39
C ILE A 56 -18.82 -9.72 8.71
N LEU A 57 -17.63 -10.18 9.08
CA LEU A 57 -17.43 -10.91 10.34
C LEU A 57 -17.74 -10.06 11.56
N SER A 58 -17.40 -8.79 11.53
CA SER A 58 -17.67 -7.87 12.64
C SER A 58 -19.14 -7.43 12.70
N THR A 59 -19.82 -7.21 11.56
CA THR A 59 -21.21 -6.73 11.53
C THR A 59 -22.22 -7.86 11.73
N ARG A 60 -22.05 -9.00 11.03
CA ARG A 60 -23.06 -10.08 11.06
C ARG A 60 -22.84 -11.08 12.17
N PHE A 61 -21.58 -11.36 12.52
CA PHE A 61 -21.23 -12.35 13.53
C PHE A 61 -20.77 -11.73 14.85
N GLY A 62 -20.67 -10.40 14.95
CA GLY A 62 -20.25 -9.71 16.17
C GLY A 62 -18.82 -10.03 16.63
N LEU A 63 -17.98 -10.56 15.72
CA LEU A 63 -16.63 -10.98 16.06
C LEU A 63 -15.71 -9.76 16.29
N PRO A 64 -14.71 -9.88 17.18
CA PRO A 64 -13.73 -8.82 17.39
C PRO A 64 -13.01 -8.47 16.08
N SER A 65 -12.67 -7.19 15.89
CA SER A 65 -11.98 -6.70 14.69
C SER A 65 -10.69 -7.45 14.36
N VAL A 66 -9.94 -7.85 15.39
CA VAL A 66 -8.70 -8.63 15.20
C VAL A 66 -8.99 -9.95 14.50
N VAL A 67 -10.06 -10.67 14.89
CA VAL A 67 -10.47 -11.94 14.27
C VAL A 67 -10.93 -11.69 12.84
N GLY A 68 -11.70 -10.64 12.60
CA GLY A 68 -12.16 -10.27 11.25
C GLY A 68 -10.97 -9.94 10.32
N ILE A 69 -10.02 -9.14 10.80
CA ILE A 69 -8.83 -8.76 10.02
C ILE A 69 -7.94 -9.97 9.73
N THR A 70 -7.67 -10.83 10.73
CA THR A 70 -6.85 -12.04 10.53
C THR A 70 -7.51 -13.04 9.59
N ALA A 71 -8.83 -13.21 9.67
CA ALA A 71 -9.60 -14.03 8.73
C ALA A 71 -9.55 -13.44 7.30
N GLY A 72 -9.62 -12.10 7.16
CA GLY A 72 -9.46 -11.41 5.87
C GLY A 72 -8.08 -11.64 5.25
N ILE A 73 -7.02 -11.58 6.07
CA ILE A 73 -5.66 -11.88 5.63
C ILE A 73 -5.56 -13.35 5.20
N ALA A 74 -6.10 -14.28 5.98
CA ALA A 74 -6.06 -15.71 5.67
C ALA A 74 -6.78 -16.02 4.35
N LEU A 75 -7.99 -15.48 4.15
CA LEU A 75 -8.75 -15.63 2.91
C LEU A 75 -7.99 -15.03 1.71
N ALA A 76 -7.44 -13.83 1.87
CA ALA A 76 -6.63 -13.19 0.82
C ALA A 76 -5.39 -14.02 0.47
N LEU A 77 -4.71 -14.61 1.45
CA LEU A 77 -3.56 -15.49 1.21
C LEU A 77 -3.95 -16.75 0.45
N VAL A 78 -5.08 -17.38 0.79
CA VAL A 78 -5.59 -18.56 0.06
C VAL A 78 -5.89 -18.20 -1.39
N LEU A 79 -6.65 -17.12 -1.64
CA LEU A 79 -6.96 -16.66 -2.99
C LEU A 79 -5.71 -16.19 -3.74
N GLY A 80 -4.78 -15.54 -3.05
CA GLY A 80 -3.49 -15.11 -3.58
C GLY A 80 -2.61 -16.29 -3.99
N ALA A 81 -2.59 -17.36 -3.21
CA ALA A 81 -1.86 -18.59 -3.54
C ALA A 81 -2.44 -19.30 -4.78
N VAL A 82 -3.77 -19.26 -4.96
CA VAL A 82 -4.41 -19.79 -6.18
C VAL A 82 -4.11 -18.89 -7.38
N LEU A 83 -4.22 -17.57 -7.21
CA LEU A 83 -4.00 -16.60 -8.28
C LEU A 83 -2.54 -16.54 -8.74
N VAL A 84 -1.59 -16.66 -7.82
CA VAL A 84 -0.18 -16.49 -8.12
C VAL A 84 0.35 -17.53 -9.10
N TYR A 85 -0.18 -18.75 -9.07
CA TYR A 85 0.27 -19.84 -9.92
C TYR A 85 0.15 -19.54 -11.43
N PRO A 86 -1.01 -19.11 -11.94
CA PRO A 86 -1.11 -18.67 -13.35
C PRO A 86 -0.41 -17.32 -13.58
N VAL A 87 -0.45 -16.40 -12.63
CA VAL A 87 0.06 -15.03 -12.80
C VAL A 87 1.58 -14.99 -12.92
N LEU A 88 2.33 -15.79 -12.16
CA LEU A 88 3.79 -15.81 -12.25
C LEU A 88 4.33 -16.40 -13.58
N LYS A 89 3.49 -17.12 -14.34
CA LYS A 89 3.85 -17.58 -15.70
C LYS A 89 3.79 -16.45 -16.72
N LEU A 90 3.06 -15.37 -16.41
CA LEU A 90 2.93 -14.21 -17.29
C LEU A 90 4.14 -13.28 -17.10
N ARG A 91 4.50 -12.55 -18.15
CA ARG A 91 5.63 -11.63 -18.17
C ARG A 91 5.19 -10.24 -18.63
N GLY A 92 5.84 -9.21 -18.09
CA GLY A 92 5.65 -7.82 -18.52
C GLY A 92 4.20 -7.35 -18.40
N HIS A 93 3.66 -6.81 -19.46
CA HIS A 93 2.33 -6.20 -19.49
C HIS A 93 1.18 -7.19 -19.26
N TYR A 94 1.34 -8.45 -19.67
CA TYR A 94 0.31 -9.48 -19.46
C TYR A 94 0.08 -9.77 -17.97
N LEU A 95 1.13 -9.71 -17.17
CA LEU A 95 1.03 -9.85 -15.71
C LEU A 95 0.25 -8.69 -15.10
N ALA A 96 0.54 -7.46 -15.53
CA ALA A 96 -0.17 -6.27 -15.08
C ALA A 96 -1.67 -6.34 -15.43
N ILE A 97 -2.00 -6.71 -16.67
CA ILE A 97 -3.40 -6.85 -17.13
C ILE A 97 -4.13 -7.93 -16.32
N ALA A 98 -3.52 -9.10 -16.12
CA ALA A 98 -4.14 -10.19 -15.35
C ALA A 98 -4.42 -9.80 -13.89
N THR A 99 -3.46 -9.11 -13.23
CA THR A 99 -3.62 -8.66 -11.84
C THR A 99 -4.62 -7.52 -11.72
N LEU A 100 -4.71 -6.63 -12.71
CA LEU A 100 -5.74 -5.59 -12.79
C LEU A 100 -7.13 -6.21 -12.99
N SER A 101 -7.25 -7.18 -13.91
CA SER A 101 -8.51 -7.91 -14.14
C SER A 101 -9.00 -8.62 -12.88
N PHE A 102 -8.09 -9.20 -12.09
CA PHE A 102 -8.46 -9.78 -10.80
C PHE A 102 -9.06 -8.73 -9.86
N ALA A 103 -8.45 -7.55 -9.73
CA ALA A 103 -9.00 -6.47 -8.91
C ALA A 103 -10.38 -6.03 -9.38
N ALA A 104 -10.58 -5.92 -10.70
CA ALA A 104 -11.88 -5.59 -11.30
C ALA A 104 -12.93 -6.69 -11.05
N ILE A 105 -12.55 -7.97 -11.12
CA ILE A 105 -13.44 -9.10 -10.79
C ILE A 105 -13.89 -9.03 -9.33
N VAL A 106 -12.95 -8.80 -8.40
CA VAL A 106 -13.29 -8.67 -6.97
C VAL A 106 -14.26 -7.51 -6.73
N GLN A 107 -14.01 -6.36 -7.37
CA GLN A 107 -14.91 -5.21 -7.31
C GLN A 107 -16.31 -5.54 -7.88
N ALA A 108 -16.37 -6.17 -9.05
CA ALA A 108 -17.62 -6.59 -9.66
C ALA A 108 -18.39 -7.62 -8.81
N MET A 109 -17.67 -8.58 -8.19
CA MET A 109 -18.27 -9.51 -7.24
C MET A 109 -18.86 -8.78 -6.03
N ALA A 110 -18.13 -7.79 -5.49
CA ALA A 110 -18.63 -6.99 -4.37
C ALA A 110 -19.90 -6.18 -4.74
N MET A 111 -20.03 -5.76 -5.99
CA MET A 111 -21.22 -5.04 -6.49
C MET A 111 -22.43 -5.96 -6.73
N ASN A 112 -22.22 -7.25 -7.03
CA ASN A 112 -23.28 -8.17 -7.44
C ASN A 112 -23.69 -9.18 -6.34
N LEU A 113 -22.93 -9.27 -5.24
CA LEU A 113 -23.25 -10.16 -4.13
C LEU A 113 -24.12 -9.45 -3.07
N ASP A 114 -25.33 -9.02 -3.44
CA ASP A 114 -26.23 -8.25 -2.56
C ASP A 114 -26.45 -8.91 -1.20
N SER A 115 -26.58 -10.24 -1.16
CA SER A 115 -26.79 -11.00 0.08
C SER A 115 -25.63 -10.90 1.09
N LEU A 116 -24.40 -10.66 0.62
CA LEU A 116 -23.20 -10.61 1.46
C LEU A 116 -22.68 -9.19 1.67
N THR A 117 -22.62 -8.39 0.61
CA THR A 117 -21.95 -7.08 0.57
C THR A 117 -22.91 -5.90 0.58
N ASN A 118 -24.24 -6.13 0.47
CA ASN A 118 -25.26 -5.14 0.16
C ASN A 118 -25.08 -4.46 -1.22
N GLY A 119 -24.36 -5.13 -2.13
CA GLY A 119 -24.18 -4.67 -3.50
C GLY A 119 -23.54 -3.28 -3.59
N PRO A 120 -24.03 -2.43 -4.52
CA PRO A 120 -23.48 -1.08 -4.73
C PRO A 120 -23.57 -0.15 -3.51
N SER A 121 -24.55 -0.38 -2.62
CA SER A 121 -24.73 0.42 -1.39
C SER A 121 -23.64 0.14 -0.34
N GLY A 122 -22.95 -0.98 -0.47
CA GLY A 122 -21.87 -1.35 0.41
C GLY A 122 -22.31 -1.81 1.80
N LEU A 123 -21.34 -2.27 2.58
CA LEU A 123 -21.56 -2.75 3.94
C LEU A 123 -21.50 -1.56 4.90
N LEU A 124 -22.63 -1.30 5.58
CA LEU A 124 -22.78 -0.23 6.57
C LEU A 124 -22.69 -0.79 7.99
N GLY A 125 -22.33 0.08 8.95
CA GLY A 125 -22.40 -0.24 10.37
C GLY A 125 -21.23 -1.09 10.89
N VAL A 126 -20.08 -1.08 10.24
CA VAL A 126 -18.87 -1.74 10.75
C VAL A 126 -18.45 -1.06 12.07
N PRO A 127 -18.23 -1.84 13.16
CA PRO A 127 -17.83 -1.27 14.45
C PRO A 127 -16.50 -0.50 14.35
N ALA A 128 -16.48 0.73 14.84
CA ALA A 128 -15.27 1.56 14.89
C ALA A 128 -14.35 1.16 16.03
N THR A 129 -13.70 0.02 15.90
CA THR A 129 -12.80 -0.52 16.93
C THR A 129 -11.35 -0.12 16.72
N VAL A 130 -10.98 0.25 15.49
CA VAL A 130 -9.63 0.66 15.12
C VAL A 130 -9.48 2.18 15.29
N ARG A 131 -8.52 2.59 16.13
CA ARG A 131 -8.14 3.99 16.36
C ARG A 131 -6.80 4.28 15.67
N ALA A 132 -6.46 5.57 15.54
CA ALA A 132 -5.21 6.02 14.89
C ALA A 132 -3.96 5.30 15.42
N TRP A 133 -3.83 5.13 16.74
CA TRP A 133 -2.67 4.50 17.35
C TRP A 133 -2.48 3.03 16.95
N HIS A 134 -3.58 2.28 16.69
CA HIS A 134 -3.48 0.91 16.17
C HIS A 134 -2.85 0.91 14.78
N VAL A 135 -3.26 1.85 13.91
CA VAL A 135 -2.72 1.96 12.55
C VAL A 135 -1.24 2.35 12.59
N VAL A 136 -0.86 3.27 13.49
CA VAL A 136 0.55 3.65 13.70
C VAL A 136 1.39 2.45 14.15
N ILE A 137 0.90 1.65 15.09
CA ILE A 137 1.61 0.45 15.55
C ILE A 137 1.76 -0.56 14.40
N VAL A 138 0.69 -0.82 13.66
CA VAL A 138 0.73 -1.73 12.50
C VAL A 138 1.73 -1.24 11.46
N LEU A 139 1.70 0.05 11.12
CA LEU A 139 2.65 0.64 10.18
C LEU A 139 4.10 0.54 10.67
N ALA A 140 4.35 0.82 11.96
CA ALA A 140 5.67 0.70 12.56
C ALA A 140 6.20 -0.74 12.52
N VAL A 141 5.35 -1.74 12.83
CA VAL A 141 5.69 -3.16 12.72
C VAL A 141 5.98 -3.55 11.27
N LEU A 142 5.15 -3.11 10.33
CA LEU A 142 5.37 -3.39 8.90
C LEU A 142 6.66 -2.75 8.39
N LEU A 143 6.98 -1.52 8.79
CA LEU A 143 8.24 -0.86 8.46
C LEU A 143 9.44 -1.61 9.04
N TYR A 144 9.34 -2.07 10.29
CA TYR A 144 10.39 -2.88 10.91
C TYR A 144 10.61 -4.19 10.14
N ILE A 145 9.53 -4.90 9.78
CA ILE A 145 9.58 -6.11 8.96
C ILE A 145 10.20 -5.81 7.59
N ALA A 146 9.77 -4.73 6.93
CA ALA A 146 10.27 -4.34 5.62
C ALA A 146 11.77 -4.00 5.65
N CYS A 147 12.24 -3.25 6.67
CA CYS A 147 13.65 -2.94 6.86
C CYS A 147 14.50 -4.19 7.12
N THR A 148 14.00 -5.10 7.96
CA THR A 148 14.68 -6.36 8.27
C THR A 148 14.74 -7.27 7.04
N LEU A 149 13.62 -7.35 6.31
CA LEU A 149 13.53 -8.14 5.08
C LEU A 149 14.46 -7.60 4.00
N GLN A 150 14.58 -6.29 3.85
CA GLN A 150 15.49 -5.64 2.92
C GLN A 150 16.96 -6.04 3.17
N LYS A 151 17.38 -6.16 4.43
CA LYS A 151 18.74 -6.55 4.82
C LYS A 151 18.97 -8.07 4.78
N SER A 152 17.91 -8.87 4.65
CA SER A 152 17.95 -10.34 4.66
C SER A 152 18.45 -10.92 3.33
N ARG A 153 18.61 -12.25 3.29
CA ARG A 153 18.90 -12.99 2.04
C ARG A 153 17.78 -12.79 1.00
N THR A 154 16.53 -12.73 1.46
CA THR A 154 15.35 -12.52 0.60
C THR A 154 15.39 -11.15 -0.06
N GLY A 155 15.70 -10.09 0.68
CA GLY A 155 15.81 -8.73 0.13
C GLY A 155 16.92 -8.63 -0.93
N ARG A 156 18.09 -9.23 -0.67
CA ARG A 156 19.18 -9.27 -1.67
C ARG A 156 18.82 -10.04 -2.93
N ALA A 157 18.08 -11.16 -2.78
CA ALA A 157 17.58 -11.91 -3.92
C ALA A 157 16.57 -11.10 -4.75
N TRP A 158 15.67 -10.36 -4.11
CA TRP A 158 14.76 -9.45 -4.80
C TRP A 158 15.49 -8.35 -5.56
N ASP A 159 16.53 -7.75 -4.99
CA ASP A 159 17.35 -6.74 -5.66
C ASP A 159 18.05 -7.31 -6.90
N ALA A 160 18.60 -8.53 -6.81
CA ALA A 160 19.20 -9.23 -7.94
C ALA A 160 18.16 -9.52 -9.05
N ILE A 161 16.98 -10.04 -8.69
CA ILE A 161 15.90 -10.34 -9.63
C ILE A 161 15.40 -9.06 -10.32
N ARG A 162 15.30 -7.95 -9.59
CA ARG A 162 14.87 -6.66 -10.13
C ARG A 162 15.87 -6.09 -11.13
N THR A 163 17.17 -6.29 -10.89
CA THR A 163 18.23 -5.78 -11.75
C THR A 163 18.30 -6.59 -13.06
N ASP A 164 18.45 -7.89 -12.97
CA ASP A 164 18.47 -8.81 -14.13
C ASP A 164 18.03 -10.21 -13.71
N VAL A 165 16.90 -10.65 -14.27
CA VAL A 165 16.32 -11.97 -14.01
C VAL A 165 17.21 -13.10 -14.52
N SER A 166 17.88 -12.91 -15.66
CA SER A 166 18.73 -13.92 -16.28
C SER A 166 20.01 -14.11 -15.48
N ALA A 167 20.64 -13.01 -15.05
CA ALA A 167 21.80 -13.04 -14.18
C ALA A 167 21.47 -13.66 -12.80
N ALA A 168 20.32 -13.34 -12.22
CA ALA A 168 19.87 -13.93 -10.98
C ALA A 168 19.72 -15.46 -11.07
N ARG A 169 19.13 -15.97 -12.17
CA ARG A 169 19.04 -17.42 -12.44
C ARG A 169 20.40 -18.07 -12.61
N ALA A 170 21.31 -17.42 -13.33
CA ALA A 170 22.68 -17.92 -13.50
C ALA A 170 23.43 -18.04 -12.17
N MET A 171 23.11 -17.22 -11.20
CA MET A 171 23.63 -17.30 -9.82
C MET A 171 22.89 -18.32 -8.92
N GLY A 172 21.98 -19.12 -9.48
CA GLY A 172 21.24 -20.13 -8.74
C GLY A 172 20.08 -19.61 -7.88
N ILE A 173 19.60 -18.37 -8.13
CA ILE A 173 18.44 -17.82 -7.43
C ILE A 173 17.16 -18.38 -8.05
N ASP A 174 16.32 -19.04 -7.25
CA ASP A 174 14.98 -19.46 -7.65
C ASP A 174 14.04 -18.26 -7.75
N VAL A 175 13.97 -17.69 -8.94
CA VAL A 175 13.19 -16.46 -9.21
C VAL A 175 11.71 -16.65 -8.90
N GLU A 176 11.16 -17.81 -9.23
CA GLU A 176 9.73 -18.10 -9.02
C GLU A 176 9.39 -18.15 -7.53
N ALA A 177 10.19 -18.85 -6.73
CA ALA A 177 9.98 -18.93 -5.27
C ALA A 177 10.12 -17.56 -4.57
N TYR A 178 11.09 -16.74 -4.99
CA TYR A 178 11.24 -15.40 -4.41
C TYR A 178 10.14 -14.44 -4.84
N ARG A 179 9.64 -14.52 -6.07
CA ARG A 179 8.49 -13.77 -6.54
C ARG A 179 7.20 -14.19 -5.84
N LEU A 180 6.99 -15.50 -5.65
CA LEU A 180 5.88 -16.03 -4.88
C LEU A 180 5.84 -15.43 -3.46
N LYS A 181 6.96 -15.42 -2.75
CA LYS A 181 7.07 -14.83 -1.41
C LYS A 181 6.70 -13.35 -1.41
N ALA A 182 7.21 -12.57 -2.37
CA ALA A 182 6.89 -11.15 -2.48
C ALA A 182 5.41 -10.91 -2.75
N PHE A 183 4.80 -11.70 -3.65
CA PHE A 183 3.39 -11.61 -3.97
C PHE A 183 2.51 -11.92 -2.76
N LEU A 184 2.78 -12.98 -2.02
CA LEU A 184 2.01 -13.35 -0.82
C LEU A 184 2.16 -12.33 0.31
N ILE A 185 3.36 -11.77 0.53
CA ILE A 185 3.56 -10.69 1.50
C ILE A 185 2.75 -9.45 1.08
N SER A 186 2.81 -9.07 -0.20
CA SER A 186 2.02 -7.97 -0.76
C SER A 186 0.52 -8.20 -0.53
N THR A 187 0.03 -9.40 -0.82
CA THR A 187 -1.37 -9.81 -0.61
C THR A 187 -1.80 -9.68 0.86
N ALA A 188 -0.98 -10.19 1.79
CA ALA A 188 -1.28 -10.11 3.22
C ALA A 188 -1.33 -8.66 3.73
N VAL A 189 -0.38 -7.82 3.30
CA VAL A 189 -0.33 -6.40 3.69
C VAL A 189 -1.50 -5.62 3.06
N ALA A 190 -1.89 -5.92 1.82
CA ALA A 190 -3.05 -5.31 1.17
C ALA A 190 -4.35 -5.66 1.91
N ALA A 191 -4.56 -6.94 2.24
CA ALA A 191 -5.74 -7.38 3.00
C ALA A 191 -5.78 -6.78 4.41
N LEU A 192 -4.63 -6.66 5.07
CA LEU A 192 -4.51 -5.97 6.35
C LEU A 192 -4.95 -4.50 6.23
N ALA A 193 -4.47 -3.77 5.20
CA ALA A 193 -4.90 -2.40 4.93
C ALA A 193 -6.41 -2.29 4.75
N GLY A 194 -7.01 -3.24 4.02
CA GLY A 194 -8.47 -3.31 3.82
C GLY A 194 -9.23 -3.53 5.11
N GLY A 195 -8.80 -4.47 5.95
CA GLY A 195 -9.42 -4.71 7.25
C GLY A 195 -9.34 -3.50 8.18
N LEU A 196 -8.23 -2.77 8.18
CA LEU A 196 -8.10 -1.50 8.91
C LEU A 196 -9.02 -0.43 8.34
N TRP A 197 -9.09 -0.31 7.01
CA TRP A 197 -9.98 0.61 6.30
C TRP A 197 -11.44 0.45 6.71
N ALA A 198 -11.93 -0.80 6.72
CA ALA A 198 -13.30 -1.11 7.08
C ALA A 198 -13.69 -0.63 8.49
N HIS A 199 -12.80 -0.84 9.47
CA HIS A 199 -13.07 -0.48 10.88
C HIS A 199 -12.83 1.01 11.20
N VAL A 200 -12.07 1.73 10.36
CA VAL A 200 -11.86 3.17 10.50
C VAL A 200 -13.01 3.92 9.85
N ASN A 201 -13.37 3.58 8.61
CA ASN A 201 -14.41 4.28 7.86
C ASN A 201 -15.83 3.85 8.23
N ARG A 202 -16.01 2.70 8.91
CA ARG A 202 -17.30 2.12 9.31
C ARG A 202 -18.21 1.74 8.16
N VAL A 203 -17.77 1.95 6.95
CA VAL A 203 -18.46 1.67 5.68
C VAL A 203 -17.46 1.05 4.73
N VAL A 204 -17.91 0.08 3.94
CA VAL A 204 -17.11 -0.56 2.90
C VAL A 204 -17.89 -0.49 1.59
N VAL A 205 -17.53 0.41 0.70
CA VAL A 205 -18.20 0.61 -0.58
C VAL A 205 -17.36 0.03 -1.71
N PRO A 206 -17.95 -0.75 -2.66
CA PRO A 206 -17.18 -1.39 -3.74
C PRO A 206 -16.40 -0.40 -4.62
N PHE A 207 -16.96 0.80 -4.83
CA PHE A 207 -16.34 1.83 -5.67
C PHE A 207 -15.01 2.36 -5.12
N GLU A 208 -14.78 2.27 -3.81
CA GLU A 208 -13.52 2.67 -3.17
C GLU A 208 -12.36 1.73 -3.52
N PHE A 209 -12.64 0.50 -3.98
CA PHE A 209 -11.62 -0.48 -4.36
C PHE A 209 -11.45 -0.61 -5.89
N GLY A 210 -11.69 0.49 -6.59
CA GLY A 210 -11.58 0.56 -8.05
C GLY A 210 -10.21 1.02 -8.54
N PHE A 211 -10.18 1.34 -9.86
CA PHE A 211 -8.98 1.78 -10.55
C PHE A 211 -8.38 3.08 -9.98
N VAL A 212 -9.21 3.99 -9.47
CA VAL A 212 -8.75 5.26 -8.85
C VAL A 212 -7.90 4.97 -7.62
N GLN A 213 -8.36 4.11 -6.71
CA GLN A 213 -7.62 3.74 -5.51
C GLN A 213 -6.32 3.00 -5.86
N LEU A 214 -6.35 2.14 -6.88
CA LEU A 214 -5.14 1.48 -7.37
C LEU A 214 -4.12 2.49 -7.89
N THR A 215 -4.56 3.45 -8.68
CA THR A 215 -3.70 4.52 -9.20
C THR A 215 -3.10 5.34 -8.07
N MET A 216 -3.89 5.74 -7.08
CA MET A 216 -3.40 6.47 -5.91
C MET A 216 -2.35 5.65 -5.11
N ALA A 217 -2.58 4.36 -4.91
CA ALA A 217 -1.63 3.49 -4.22
C ALA A 217 -0.31 3.32 -5.00
N LEU A 218 -0.37 3.25 -6.35
CA LEU A 218 0.81 3.25 -7.21
C LEU A 218 1.57 4.58 -7.14
N VAL A 219 0.84 5.69 -7.22
CA VAL A 219 1.40 7.04 -7.10
C VAL A 219 2.15 7.18 -5.78
N ASN A 220 1.51 6.83 -4.68
CA ASN A 220 2.11 6.86 -3.34
C ASN A 220 3.43 6.07 -3.30
N THR A 221 3.44 4.89 -3.91
CA THR A 221 4.60 4.01 -3.92
C THR A 221 5.73 4.53 -4.81
N LEU A 222 5.40 4.97 -6.03
CA LEU A 222 6.40 5.43 -7.01
C LEU A 222 6.95 6.81 -6.64
N LEU A 223 6.07 7.73 -6.21
CA LEU A 223 6.46 9.07 -5.74
C LEU A 223 7.38 8.98 -4.54
N GLY A 224 7.05 8.12 -3.58
CA GLY A 224 7.92 7.90 -2.42
C GLY A 224 9.24 7.25 -2.78
N GLY A 225 9.26 6.40 -3.82
CA GLY A 225 10.41 5.62 -4.26
C GLY A 225 10.45 4.22 -3.67
N ILE A 226 11.00 3.28 -4.45
CA ILE A 226 11.07 1.85 -4.09
C ILE A 226 12.43 1.42 -3.52
N SER A 227 13.36 2.36 -3.34
CA SER A 227 14.71 2.06 -2.82
C SER A 227 14.70 1.72 -1.34
N THR A 228 13.81 2.35 -0.58
CA THR A 228 13.68 2.14 0.87
C THR A 228 12.21 1.95 1.27
N PRO A 229 11.91 1.20 2.36
CA PRO A 229 10.53 1.02 2.83
C PRO A 229 9.85 2.32 3.30
N PHE A 230 10.62 3.34 3.64
CA PHE A 230 10.10 4.65 4.05
C PHE A 230 9.54 5.46 2.87
N GLY A 231 9.95 5.12 1.62
CA GLY A 231 9.48 5.78 0.41
C GLY A 231 7.97 5.80 0.29
N PRO A 232 7.33 4.64 0.17
CA PRO A 232 5.89 4.53 0.04
C PRO A 232 5.12 5.23 1.15
N VAL A 233 5.66 5.27 2.37
CA VAL A 233 5.04 5.94 3.52
C VAL A 233 5.07 7.46 3.34
N LEU A 234 6.22 8.02 2.96
CA LEU A 234 6.32 9.46 2.69
C LEU A 234 5.49 9.85 1.46
N GLY A 235 5.50 9.03 0.41
CA GLY A 235 4.65 9.25 -0.76
C GLY A 235 3.16 9.31 -0.39
N ALA A 236 2.69 8.35 0.40
CA ALA A 236 1.31 8.32 0.87
C ALA A 236 0.95 9.52 1.74
N LEU A 237 1.83 9.91 2.67
CA LEU A 237 1.61 11.10 3.49
C LEU A 237 1.51 12.37 2.64
N VAL A 238 2.42 12.58 1.69
CA VAL A 238 2.41 13.76 0.82
C VAL A 238 1.16 13.79 -0.05
N VAL A 239 0.87 12.70 -0.78
CA VAL A 239 -0.27 12.65 -1.72
C VAL A 239 -1.60 12.74 -1.00
N THR A 240 -1.76 12.07 0.16
CA THR A 240 -3.03 12.11 0.90
C THR A 240 -3.27 13.45 1.59
N SER A 241 -2.21 14.20 1.96
CA SER A 241 -2.35 15.54 2.54
C SER A 241 -2.52 16.64 1.48
N MET A 242 -2.21 16.36 0.23
CA MET A 242 -2.25 17.33 -0.87
C MET A 242 -3.63 17.92 -1.14
N PRO A 243 -4.72 17.15 -1.06
CA PRO A 243 -6.07 17.68 -1.25
C PRO A 243 -6.45 18.81 -0.28
N ASP A 244 -5.97 18.72 0.96
CA ASP A 244 -6.26 19.72 1.98
C ASP A 244 -5.53 21.05 1.67
N TRP A 245 -4.34 20.98 1.09
CA TRP A 245 -3.57 22.16 0.66
C TRP A 245 -4.14 22.80 -0.62
N LEU A 246 -4.80 22.00 -1.46
CA LEU A 246 -5.42 22.41 -2.71
C LEU A 246 -6.93 22.72 -2.56
N ALA A 247 -7.42 22.86 -1.34
CA ALA A 247 -8.84 23.14 -1.08
C ALA A 247 -9.37 24.39 -1.81
N GLY A 248 -8.50 25.39 -2.05
CA GLY A 248 -8.80 26.57 -2.87
C GLY A 248 -8.94 26.30 -4.39
N PHE A 249 -8.53 25.14 -4.87
CA PHE A 249 -8.55 24.72 -6.28
C PHE A 249 -9.33 23.42 -6.49
N ALA A 250 -10.41 23.22 -5.75
CA ALA A 250 -11.18 21.96 -5.71
C ALA A 250 -11.56 21.43 -7.10
N GLU A 251 -11.89 22.31 -8.03
CA GLU A 251 -12.33 22.00 -9.41
C GLU A 251 -11.19 21.43 -10.28
N TYR A 252 -9.94 21.81 -10.00
CA TYR A 252 -8.75 21.37 -10.77
C TYR A 252 -7.90 20.34 -10.04
N ARG A 253 -8.34 19.85 -8.88
CA ARG A 253 -7.61 18.97 -7.98
C ARG A 253 -7.06 17.72 -8.67
N GLU A 254 -7.90 16.97 -9.38
CA GLU A 254 -7.50 15.75 -10.07
C GLU A 254 -6.51 16.03 -11.20
N MET A 255 -6.67 17.13 -11.90
CA MET A 255 -5.77 17.57 -12.96
C MET A 255 -4.41 17.98 -12.40
N ILE A 256 -4.38 18.69 -11.26
CA ILE A 256 -3.13 19.08 -10.59
C ILE A 256 -2.38 17.84 -10.07
N ILE A 257 -3.09 16.90 -9.44
CA ILE A 257 -2.49 15.64 -8.97
C ILE A 257 -1.93 14.84 -10.15
N GLY A 258 -2.67 14.72 -11.25
CA GLY A 258 -2.21 14.04 -12.47
C GLY A 258 -0.99 14.71 -13.10
N ALA A 259 -0.99 16.03 -13.22
CA ALA A 259 0.14 16.80 -13.76
C ALA A 259 1.38 16.68 -12.88
N LEU A 260 1.21 16.79 -11.57
CA LEU A 260 2.29 16.63 -10.59
C LEU A 260 2.89 15.22 -10.64
N LEU A 261 2.04 14.20 -10.83
CA LEU A 261 2.47 12.82 -11.00
C LEU A 261 3.37 12.68 -12.23
N VAL A 262 2.98 13.25 -13.36
CA VAL A 262 3.80 13.25 -14.59
C VAL A 262 5.15 13.93 -14.34
N VAL A 263 5.14 15.10 -13.71
CA VAL A 263 6.37 15.84 -13.37
C VAL A 263 7.28 14.99 -12.49
N ILE A 264 6.74 14.36 -11.45
CA ILE A 264 7.53 13.55 -10.52
C ILE A 264 8.12 12.31 -11.21
N VAL A 265 7.33 11.58 -11.98
CA VAL A 265 7.80 10.38 -12.70
C VAL A 265 8.91 10.74 -13.70
N VAL A 266 8.82 11.90 -14.37
CA VAL A 266 9.80 12.36 -15.36
C VAL A 266 11.09 12.89 -14.69
N TYR A 267 10.97 13.69 -13.64
CA TYR A 267 12.12 14.39 -13.02
C TYR A 267 12.72 13.66 -11.81
N LEU A 268 11.95 12.79 -11.14
CA LEU A 268 12.39 11.99 -9.99
C LEU A 268 12.18 10.50 -10.21
N PRO A 269 12.88 9.87 -11.16
CA PRO A 269 12.66 8.45 -11.51
C PRO A 269 12.94 7.49 -10.34
N ASN A 270 13.67 7.93 -9.32
CA ASN A 270 13.97 7.14 -8.12
C ASN A 270 13.12 7.54 -6.88
N GLY A 271 12.17 8.46 -7.04
CA GLY A 271 11.30 8.95 -5.98
C GLY A 271 11.91 10.02 -5.07
N LEU A 272 11.10 10.51 -4.12
CA LEU A 272 11.46 11.62 -3.22
C LEU A 272 12.58 11.28 -2.22
N ILE A 273 12.75 10.01 -1.87
CA ILE A 273 13.71 9.60 -0.83
C ILE A 273 15.14 9.51 -1.32
N ASP A 274 15.39 9.11 -2.57
CA ASP A 274 16.76 8.93 -3.07
C ASP A 274 17.61 10.22 -2.98
N PRO A 275 17.13 11.40 -3.38
CA PRO A 275 17.88 12.65 -3.19
C PRO A 275 18.10 12.98 -1.70
N LEU A 276 17.16 12.66 -0.81
CA LEU A 276 17.31 12.88 0.64
C LEU A 276 18.36 11.95 1.26
N VAL A 277 18.41 10.70 0.84
CA VAL A 277 19.42 9.72 1.29
C VAL A 277 20.81 10.09 0.76
N LEU A 278 20.92 10.54 -0.50
CA LEU A 278 22.16 11.02 -1.08
C LEU A 278 22.68 12.29 -0.39
N LEU A 279 21.78 13.22 -0.05
CA LEU A 279 22.12 14.42 0.71
C LEU A 279 22.61 14.06 2.13
N GLY A 280 21.92 13.14 2.82
CA GLY A 280 22.32 12.65 4.14
C GLY A 280 23.68 11.96 4.14
N ARG A 281 24.00 11.18 3.10
CA ARG A 281 25.32 10.57 2.92
C ARG A 281 26.41 11.60 2.65
N ARG A 282 26.15 12.64 1.86
CA ARG A 282 27.11 13.73 1.62
C ARG A 282 27.40 14.53 2.89
N ILE A 283 26.39 14.81 3.70
CA ILE A 283 26.54 15.51 4.99
C ILE A 283 27.28 14.62 6.01
N GLY A 284 27.02 13.32 6.03
CA GLY A 284 27.71 12.35 6.89
C GLY A 284 29.20 12.18 6.53
N LEU A 285 29.53 12.17 5.24
CA LEU A 285 30.92 12.10 4.75
C LEU A 285 31.69 13.40 5.03
N SER A 286 31.03 14.58 4.98
CA SER A 286 31.69 15.86 5.32
C SER A 286 32.02 15.95 6.82
N ARG A 287 31.24 15.34 7.70
CA ARG A 287 31.55 15.27 9.14
C ARG A 287 32.69 14.29 9.47
N GLY A 288 32.81 13.20 8.72
CA GLY A 288 33.94 12.25 8.87
C GLY A 288 35.26 12.82 8.41
N ALA A 289 35.28 13.63 7.34
CA ALA A 289 36.47 14.28 6.82
C ALA A 289 36.96 15.43 7.74
N ALA A 290 36.06 16.13 8.42
CA ALA A 290 36.43 17.19 9.37
C ALA A 290 37.01 16.66 10.70
N ALA A 291 36.68 15.40 11.07
CA ALA A 291 37.17 14.77 12.31
C ALA A 291 38.54 14.06 12.14
N GLY A 292 39.01 13.84 10.91
CA GLY A 292 40.27 13.14 10.59
C GLY A 292 41.47 14.01 10.32
N GLY A 293 41.35 15.33 10.45
CA GLY A 293 42.39 16.31 10.07
C GLY A 293 43.28 16.82 11.18
N THR A 294 43.32 16.19 12.36
CA THR A 294 44.27 16.55 13.44
C THR A 294 44.93 15.30 13.99
N ARG A 295 45.96 14.81 13.28
CA ARG A 295 47.09 14.06 13.84
C ARG A 295 48.30 14.24 12.95
#